data_46a6ec78e967ae59d5008838b8c7b32d
#
_entry.id   46a6ec78e967ae59d5008838b8c7b32d
#
_cell.length_a   1.000
_cell.length_b   1.000
_cell.length_c   1.000
_cell.angle_alpha   90.00
_cell.angle_beta   90.00
_cell.angle_gamma   90.00
#
_symmetry.space_group_name_H-M   'P 1'
#
loop_
_entity.id
_entity.type
_entity.pdbx_description
1 polymer ?
#
loop_
_entity_poly.entity_id
_entity_poly.type
_entity_poly.pdbx_seq_one_letter_code
_entity_poly.pdbx_strand_id
1 'polypeptide(L)'
;MQPRRGERTVAILTRDAPTTAGGTAALLFNYNSLVDSPIQLDSKLARLRQTLGNAGRLLVAYSGGVDSAFLAWAAHRALRDQMRAVIADSPSLARTHLEDALAFARESHIPVEVIETRELENPDYARNDAMRCFHCKDELFTVMEQYRAAHGFDAIAYGINRDDQGDFRPGQQAARQHHVLAPLLDAELSKAEIRELARQAGLRVWDKPASACLSSRIEYGRPVTPEALSVVEQGEDSLRALGFRQFRVRHHGDIVRIEIAREELPRALSSEMAREFTSIFKKLGFKFVTLDLEGFRSGSMNSLLPADDLTRAAAHRSAERSR
;
A
#
# COMPACT_ATOMS: atom_id res chain seq x y z
N MET A 1 26.56 28.93 -38.87
CA MET A 1 25.45 28.21 -39.51
C MET A 1 25.08 27.09 -38.58
N GLN A 2 24.05 27.32 -37.72
CA GLN A 2 23.54 26.34 -36.74
C GLN A 2 22.36 25.59 -37.35
N PRO A 3 22.19 24.28 -37.11
CA PRO A 3 20.96 23.59 -37.48
C PRO A 3 19.93 23.71 -36.36
N ARG A 4 18.70 23.98 -36.77
CA ARG A 4 17.48 24.19 -36.00
C ARG A 4 17.04 22.94 -35.29
N ARG A 5 16.50 23.12 -34.07
CA ARG A 5 15.75 22.09 -33.27
C ARG A 5 14.49 21.65 -34.04
N GLY A 6 14.34 20.34 -34.23
CA GLY A 6 13.14 19.74 -34.78
C GLY A 6 12.03 19.58 -33.72
N GLU A 7 10.93 20.25 -33.97
CA GLU A 7 9.67 19.99 -33.30
C GLU A 7 9.18 18.57 -33.61
N ARG A 8 8.88 17.79 -32.58
CA ARG A 8 8.21 16.49 -32.74
C ARG A 8 6.69 16.69 -32.61
N THR A 9 6.04 16.69 -33.74
CA THR A 9 4.58 16.71 -33.89
C THR A 9 4.01 15.39 -33.36
N VAL A 10 3.09 15.46 -32.41
CA VAL A 10 2.28 14.31 -31.95
C VAL A 10 1.11 14.16 -32.91
N ALA A 11 1.08 13.06 -33.66
CA ALA A 11 -0.05 12.70 -34.50
C ALA A 11 -1.10 11.96 -33.67
N ILE A 12 -2.27 12.56 -33.53
CA ILE A 12 -3.48 11.89 -33.03
C ILE A 12 -4.11 11.15 -34.23
N LEU A 13 -4.05 9.82 -34.22
CA LEU A 13 -4.75 9.00 -35.21
C LEU A 13 -6.18 8.74 -34.75
N THR A 14 -7.13 9.38 -35.43
CA THR A 14 -8.55 9.03 -35.42
C THR A 14 -8.78 7.72 -36.19
N ARG A 15 -9.69 6.89 -35.69
CA ARG A 15 -10.09 5.63 -36.29
C ARG A 15 -10.82 5.88 -37.62
N ASP A 16 -10.34 5.24 -38.68
CA ASP A 16 -11.14 4.58 -39.67
C ASP A 16 -10.28 3.50 -40.37
N ALA A 17 -10.77 2.26 -40.36
CA ALA A 17 -10.10 1.06 -40.83
C ALA A 17 -10.12 0.94 -42.36
N PRO A 18 -9.28 0.11 -43.03
CA PRO A 18 -9.50 -1.32 -42.98
C PRO A 18 -8.23 -2.21 -42.81
N THR A 19 -8.52 -3.42 -42.41
CA THR A 19 -7.70 -4.63 -42.24
C THR A 19 -6.59 -4.87 -43.25
N THR A 20 -5.36 -5.14 -42.74
CA THR A 20 -4.54 -6.33 -43.05
C THR A 20 -3.28 -6.38 -42.18
N ALA A 21 -3.01 -7.59 -41.62
CA ALA A 21 -1.75 -8.17 -41.22
C ALA A 21 -0.86 -7.48 -40.13
N GLY A 22 -0.82 -8.09 -38.95
CA GLY A 22 0.39 -8.41 -38.22
C GLY A 22 1.26 -7.24 -37.69
N GLY A 23 0.98 -6.72 -36.48
CA GLY A 23 1.91 -5.88 -35.76
C GLY A 23 1.35 -5.56 -34.37
N THR A 24 1.83 -6.26 -33.38
CA THR A 24 1.52 -5.99 -31.96
C THR A 24 2.10 -4.62 -31.60
N ALA A 25 1.27 -3.57 -31.60
CA ALA A 25 1.64 -2.25 -31.06
C ALA A 25 1.72 -2.40 -29.53
N ALA A 26 2.92 -2.54 -29.01
CA ALA A 26 3.20 -2.38 -27.59
C ALA A 26 2.87 -0.94 -27.22
N LEU A 27 1.82 -0.73 -26.41
CA LEU A 27 1.55 0.53 -25.73
C LEU A 27 2.69 0.75 -24.73
N LEU A 28 3.73 1.43 -25.16
CA LEU A 28 4.73 2.02 -24.27
C LEU A 28 4.02 3.14 -23.49
N PHE A 29 3.50 2.80 -22.33
CA PHE A 29 3.11 3.81 -21.36
C PHE A 29 4.34 4.65 -21.04
N ASN A 30 4.30 5.92 -21.40
CA ASN A 30 5.38 6.87 -21.17
C ASN A 30 5.41 7.18 -19.67
N TYR A 31 6.21 6.44 -18.91
CA TYR A 31 6.40 6.62 -17.45
C TYR A 31 6.88 8.04 -17.11
N ASN A 32 7.49 8.73 -18.05
CA ASN A 32 8.01 10.11 -17.90
C ASN A 32 6.92 11.19 -17.79
N SER A 33 5.64 10.89 -18.07
CA SER A 33 4.57 11.89 -17.96
C SER A 33 3.94 11.98 -16.56
N LEU A 34 4.34 11.10 -15.63
CA LEU A 34 3.81 11.04 -14.26
C LEU A 34 4.75 11.66 -13.21
N VAL A 35 5.96 12.05 -13.61
CA VAL A 35 6.96 12.67 -12.74
C VAL A 35 7.16 14.11 -13.21
N ASP A 36 7.10 15.04 -12.27
CA ASP A 36 7.40 16.45 -12.53
C ASP A 36 8.83 16.61 -13.10
N SER A 37 9.13 17.79 -13.68
CA SER A 37 10.47 18.08 -14.18
C SER A 37 11.52 17.89 -13.07
N PRO A 38 12.79 17.53 -13.38
CA PRO A 38 13.84 17.34 -12.38
C PRO A 38 13.96 18.50 -11.39
N ILE A 39 13.80 19.75 -11.86
CA ILE A 39 13.84 20.96 -11.02
C ILE A 39 12.69 20.97 -10.00
N GLN A 40 11.49 20.54 -10.40
CA GLN A 40 10.33 20.46 -9.48
C GLN A 40 10.52 19.34 -8.46
N LEU A 41 11.05 18.19 -8.86
CA LEU A 41 11.32 17.09 -7.97
C LEU A 41 12.35 17.45 -6.89
N ASP A 42 13.42 18.15 -7.27
CA ASP A 42 14.45 18.64 -6.34
C ASP A 42 13.85 19.65 -5.33
N SER A 43 12.96 20.53 -5.78
CA SER A 43 12.29 21.49 -4.90
C SER A 43 11.36 20.80 -3.89
N LYS A 44 10.63 19.78 -4.31
CA LYS A 44 9.78 18.95 -3.43
C LYS A 44 10.63 18.19 -2.40
N LEU A 45 11.76 17.63 -2.83
CA LEU A 45 12.69 16.95 -1.93
C LEU A 45 13.31 17.92 -0.91
N ALA A 46 13.62 19.15 -1.33
CA ALA A 46 14.11 20.19 -0.42
C ALA A 46 13.05 20.56 0.62
N ARG A 47 11.76 20.71 0.22
CA ARG A 47 10.63 20.93 1.11
C ARG A 47 10.47 19.79 2.10
N LEU A 48 10.53 18.53 1.65
CA LEU A 48 10.49 17.35 2.53
C LEU A 48 11.60 17.41 3.58
N ARG A 49 12.84 17.69 3.17
CA ARG A 49 13.99 17.81 4.09
C ARG A 49 13.80 18.92 5.12
N GLN A 50 13.25 20.05 4.71
CA GLN A 50 12.94 21.17 5.61
C GLN A 50 11.86 20.78 6.63
N THR A 51 10.75 20.18 6.18
CA THR A 51 9.67 19.71 7.07
C THR A 51 10.20 18.71 8.09
N LEU A 52 11.02 17.74 7.65
CA LEU A 52 11.63 16.76 8.55
C LEU A 52 12.61 17.43 9.53
N GLY A 53 13.44 18.36 9.07
CA GLY A 53 14.39 19.07 9.93
C GLY A 53 13.74 19.90 11.05
N ASN A 54 12.51 20.33 10.84
CA ASN A 54 11.73 21.11 11.82
C ASN A 54 10.90 20.25 12.78
N ALA A 55 10.85 18.93 12.59
CA ALA A 55 9.96 18.05 13.34
C ALA A 55 10.46 17.68 14.75
N GLY A 56 11.67 18.10 15.13
CA GLY A 56 12.30 17.69 16.39
C GLY A 56 12.64 16.19 16.40
N ARG A 57 12.49 15.53 17.54
CA ARG A 57 12.66 14.07 17.65
C ARG A 57 11.41 13.36 17.07
N LEU A 58 11.58 12.58 16.01
CA LEU A 58 10.50 12.09 15.18
C LEU A 58 10.33 10.57 15.24
N LEU A 59 9.09 10.12 15.48
CA LEU A 59 8.67 8.75 15.20
C LEU A 59 8.07 8.67 13.80
N VAL A 60 8.43 7.66 13.03
CA VAL A 60 7.86 7.41 11.70
C VAL A 60 7.08 6.11 11.72
N ALA A 61 5.76 6.17 11.47
CA ALA A 61 4.93 4.98 11.27
C ALA A 61 5.38 4.24 10.01
N TYR A 62 6.02 3.09 10.20
CA TYR A 62 6.70 2.32 9.19
C TYR A 62 5.97 1.02 8.90
N SER A 63 5.52 0.80 7.66
CA SER A 63 4.81 -0.42 7.24
C SER A 63 5.62 -1.28 6.26
N GLY A 64 6.85 -0.88 5.92
CA GLY A 64 7.65 -1.57 4.89
C GLY A 64 7.16 -1.37 3.45
N GLY A 65 6.10 -0.59 3.22
CA GLY A 65 5.70 -0.12 1.90
C GLY A 65 6.59 1.02 1.41
N VAL A 66 6.64 1.27 0.09
CA VAL A 66 7.58 2.22 -0.51
C VAL A 66 7.49 3.62 0.12
N ASP A 67 6.28 4.14 0.39
CA ASP A 67 6.10 5.49 0.92
C ASP A 67 6.66 5.62 2.34
N SER A 68 6.27 4.70 3.23
CA SER A 68 6.74 4.70 4.63
C SER A 68 8.24 4.38 4.72
N ALA A 69 8.76 3.54 3.83
CA ALA A 69 10.18 3.19 3.76
C ALA A 69 11.02 4.38 3.26
N PHE A 70 10.56 5.07 2.23
CA PHE A 70 11.21 6.29 1.75
C PHE A 70 11.15 7.40 2.79
N LEU A 71 9.99 7.60 3.46
CA LEU A 71 9.86 8.57 4.55
C LEU A 71 10.83 8.27 5.70
N ALA A 72 10.89 7.01 6.15
CA ALA A 72 11.79 6.60 7.23
C ALA A 72 13.26 6.80 6.85
N TRP A 73 13.64 6.46 5.62
CA TRP A 73 14.97 6.70 5.10
C TRP A 73 15.31 8.19 5.03
N ALA A 74 14.40 9.02 4.49
CA ALA A 74 14.60 10.46 4.37
C ALA A 74 14.69 11.13 5.77
N ALA A 75 13.85 10.70 6.71
CA ALA A 75 13.88 11.16 8.09
C ALA A 75 15.21 10.79 8.79
N HIS A 76 15.69 9.55 8.58
CA HIS A 76 16.97 9.12 9.13
C HIS A 76 18.14 9.92 8.54
N ARG A 77 18.09 10.24 7.25
CA ARG A 77 19.11 11.10 6.60
C ARG A 77 19.12 12.53 7.14
N ALA A 78 17.95 13.07 7.49
CA ALA A 78 17.81 14.43 8.01
C ALA A 78 18.10 14.53 9.51
N LEU A 79 17.64 13.58 10.31
CA LEU A 79 17.55 13.67 11.78
C LEU A 79 18.53 12.73 12.52
N ARG A 80 19.12 11.75 11.83
CA ARG A 80 20.03 10.75 12.44
C ARG A 80 19.41 10.07 13.66
N ASP A 81 20.03 10.19 14.82
CA ASP A 81 19.60 9.58 16.08
C ASP A 81 18.34 10.25 16.68
N GLN A 82 17.90 11.36 16.11
CA GLN A 82 16.67 12.05 16.52
C GLN A 82 15.40 11.43 15.88
N MET A 83 15.53 10.36 15.10
CA MET A 83 14.37 9.67 14.56
C MET A 83 14.38 8.19 14.90
N ARG A 84 13.19 7.59 14.94
CA ARG A 84 12.98 6.14 15.00
C ARG A 84 11.79 5.76 14.13
N ALA A 85 11.95 4.73 13.30
CA ALA A 85 10.83 4.09 12.64
C ALA A 85 10.14 3.14 13.63
N VAL A 86 8.81 3.08 13.56
CA VAL A 86 7.99 2.19 14.39
C VAL A 86 7.14 1.32 13.49
N ILE A 87 7.29 0.00 13.61
CA ILE A 87 6.47 -0.98 12.90
C ILE A 87 5.63 -1.74 13.90
N ALA A 88 4.32 -1.85 13.61
CA ALA A 88 3.42 -2.66 14.42
C ALA A 88 3.57 -4.14 14.07
N ASP A 89 3.84 -4.97 15.06
CA ASP A 89 3.64 -6.40 15.00
C ASP A 89 2.16 -6.69 15.29
N SER A 90 1.38 -6.71 14.22
CA SER A 90 -0.06 -6.85 14.23
C SER A 90 -0.42 -8.24 13.67
N PRO A 91 -1.46 -8.90 14.21
CA PRO A 91 -1.99 -10.14 13.62
C PRO A 91 -2.44 -9.97 12.15
N SER A 92 -2.73 -8.74 11.74
CA SER A 92 -3.12 -8.40 10.37
C SER A 92 -1.93 -8.19 9.41
N LEU A 93 -0.71 -8.13 9.93
CA LEU A 93 0.51 -7.99 9.14
C LEU A 93 1.09 -9.36 8.83
N ALA A 94 1.20 -9.72 7.54
CA ALA A 94 1.83 -10.97 7.15
C ALA A 94 3.27 -11.05 7.68
N ARG A 95 3.66 -12.20 8.21
CA ARG A 95 5.01 -12.40 8.79
C ARG A 95 6.11 -12.12 7.79
N THR A 96 5.93 -12.60 6.55
CA THR A 96 6.86 -12.32 5.45
C THR A 96 7.01 -10.82 5.17
N HIS A 97 5.95 -10.01 5.37
CA HIS A 97 6.03 -8.56 5.21
C HIS A 97 6.78 -7.89 6.36
N LEU A 98 6.60 -8.36 7.59
CA LEU A 98 7.35 -7.86 8.76
C LEU A 98 8.84 -8.16 8.60
N GLU A 99 9.19 -9.41 8.25
CA GLU A 99 10.58 -9.84 8.02
C GLU A 99 11.26 -9.01 6.93
N ASP A 100 10.59 -8.80 5.80
CA ASP A 100 11.07 -8.02 4.67
C ASP A 100 11.25 -6.53 5.02
N ALA A 101 10.32 -5.97 5.82
CA ALA A 101 10.40 -4.60 6.32
C ALA A 101 11.60 -4.43 7.27
N LEU A 102 11.79 -5.35 8.20
CA LEU A 102 12.93 -5.34 9.12
C LEU A 102 14.28 -5.56 8.41
N ALA A 103 14.30 -6.42 7.38
CA ALA A 103 15.49 -6.62 6.55
C ALA A 103 15.87 -5.33 5.81
N PHE A 104 14.90 -4.68 5.15
CA PHE A 104 15.13 -3.38 4.50
C PHE A 104 15.65 -2.31 5.47
N ALA A 105 15.07 -2.23 6.66
CA ALA A 105 15.49 -1.25 7.66
C ALA A 105 16.95 -1.48 8.09
N ARG A 106 17.34 -2.75 8.31
CA ARG A 106 18.75 -3.11 8.63
C ARG A 106 19.69 -2.73 7.49
N GLU A 107 19.38 -3.09 6.25
CA GLU A 107 20.18 -2.76 5.06
C GLU A 107 20.34 -1.25 4.86
N SER A 108 19.30 -0.48 5.20
CA SER A 108 19.28 0.98 5.06
C SER A 108 19.77 1.70 6.32
N HIS A 109 20.21 0.97 7.33
CA HIS A 109 20.65 1.50 8.64
C HIS A 109 19.59 2.36 9.34
N ILE A 110 18.30 2.09 9.13
CA ILE A 110 17.20 2.81 9.76
C ILE A 110 16.94 2.20 11.15
N PRO A 111 16.99 2.98 12.24
CA PRO A 111 16.64 2.48 13.56
C PRO A 111 15.13 2.19 13.62
N VAL A 112 14.76 0.94 13.89
CA VAL A 112 13.37 0.48 13.97
C VAL A 112 13.06 -0.06 15.35
N GLU A 113 11.88 0.31 15.84
CA GLU A 113 11.22 -0.31 17.00
C GLU A 113 10.04 -1.14 16.53
N VAL A 114 9.87 -2.32 17.09
CA VAL A 114 8.71 -3.18 16.88
C VAL A 114 7.79 -3.03 18.08
N ILE A 115 6.54 -2.61 17.83
CA ILE A 115 5.52 -2.49 18.88
C ILE A 115 4.40 -3.49 18.61
N GLU A 116 3.80 -4.03 19.65
CA GLU A 116 2.60 -4.86 19.53
C GLU A 116 1.36 -3.98 19.45
N THR A 117 0.41 -4.36 18.61
CA THR A 117 -0.93 -3.76 18.55
C THR A 117 -2.00 -4.84 18.72
N ARG A 118 -3.14 -4.46 19.32
CA ARG A 118 -4.22 -5.37 19.72
C ARG A 118 -5.54 -5.03 19.07
N GLU A 119 -5.50 -4.57 17.82
CA GLU A 119 -6.70 -4.16 17.10
C GLU A 119 -7.78 -5.26 17.02
N LEU A 120 -7.40 -6.55 17.09
CA LEU A 120 -8.37 -7.66 17.12
C LEU A 120 -9.21 -7.72 18.41
N GLU A 121 -8.71 -7.15 19.51
CA GLU A 121 -9.46 -7.04 20.77
C GLU A 121 -10.54 -5.95 20.69
N ASN A 122 -10.47 -5.06 19.69
CA ASN A 122 -11.48 -4.04 19.43
C ASN A 122 -12.65 -4.62 18.61
N PRO A 123 -13.88 -4.72 19.19
CA PRO A 123 -15.04 -5.27 18.47
C PRO A 123 -15.39 -4.50 17.20
N ASP A 124 -15.14 -3.18 17.16
CA ASP A 124 -15.41 -2.34 16.00
C ASP A 124 -14.45 -2.63 14.84
N TYR A 125 -13.20 -2.99 15.16
CA TYR A 125 -12.27 -3.51 14.15
C TYR A 125 -12.65 -4.92 13.70
N ALA A 126 -12.95 -5.81 14.67
CA ALA A 126 -13.26 -7.22 14.40
C ALA A 126 -14.52 -7.39 13.53
N ARG A 127 -15.51 -6.48 13.65
CA ARG A 127 -16.73 -6.45 12.84
C ARG A 127 -16.46 -6.32 11.34
N ASN A 128 -15.31 -5.78 10.94
CA ASN A 128 -14.87 -5.70 9.54
C ASN A 128 -15.80 -4.88 8.63
N ASP A 129 -16.20 -3.72 9.07
CA ASP A 129 -16.96 -2.76 8.27
C ASP A 129 -16.05 -1.77 7.50
N ALA A 130 -16.67 -0.79 6.85
CA ALA A 130 -15.97 0.25 6.10
C ALA A 130 -14.99 1.07 6.97
N MET A 131 -15.20 1.15 8.31
CA MET A 131 -14.37 1.89 9.26
C MET A 131 -13.22 1.05 9.84
N ARG A 132 -13.08 -0.23 9.48
CA ARG A 132 -12.01 -1.10 9.98
C ARG A 132 -10.62 -0.44 9.94
N CYS A 133 -10.27 0.23 8.83
CA CYS A 133 -8.97 0.88 8.68
C CYS A 133 -8.81 2.10 9.60
N PHE A 134 -9.90 2.75 10.03
CA PHE A 134 -9.87 3.77 11.06
C PHE A 134 -9.44 3.16 12.39
N HIS A 135 -10.14 2.12 12.85
CA HIS A 135 -9.85 1.48 14.15
C HIS A 135 -8.43 0.90 14.20
N CYS A 136 -7.94 0.30 13.10
CA CYS A 136 -6.56 -0.18 13.01
C CYS A 136 -5.54 0.95 13.16
N LYS A 137 -5.79 2.11 12.53
CA LYS A 137 -4.86 3.25 12.62
C LYS A 137 -4.98 4.00 13.93
N ASP A 138 -6.16 4.09 14.50
CA ASP A 138 -6.42 4.66 15.82
C ASP A 138 -5.63 3.90 16.90
N GLU A 139 -5.72 2.58 16.92
CA GLU A 139 -4.91 1.72 17.79
C GLU A 139 -3.41 1.94 17.60
N LEU A 140 -2.93 1.89 16.34
CA LEU A 140 -1.52 2.13 16.03
C LEU A 140 -1.04 3.47 16.60
N PHE A 141 -1.76 4.55 16.33
CA PHE A 141 -1.33 5.88 16.76
C PHE A 141 -1.46 6.06 18.27
N THR A 142 -2.44 5.44 18.92
CA THR A 142 -2.55 5.42 20.39
C THR A 142 -1.31 4.79 21.01
N VAL A 143 -0.88 3.62 20.53
CA VAL A 143 0.34 2.96 21.03
C VAL A 143 1.59 3.78 20.70
N MET A 144 1.66 4.38 19.52
CA MET A 144 2.77 5.27 19.15
C MET A 144 2.82 6.55 19.99
N GLU A 145 1.69 7.12 20.41
CA GLU A 145 1.65 8.28 21.32
C GLU A 145 2.16 7.93 22.70
N GLN A 146 1.80 6.75 23.22
CA GLN A 146 2.33 6.25 24.48
C GLN A 146 3.85 6.06 24.41
N TYR A 147 4.33 5.44 23.31
CA TYR A 147 5.77 5.28 23.08
C TYR A 147 6.48 6.64 22.94
N ARG A 148 5.87 7.59 22.20
CA ARG A 148 6.37 8.96 22.03
C ARG A 148 6.58 9.66 23.38
N ALA A 149 5.55 9.61 24.23
CA ALA A 149 5.60 10.24 25.57
C ALA A 149 6.66 9.58 26.47
N ALA A 150 6.75 8.25 26.46
CA ALA A 150 7.68 7.51 27.31
C ALA A 150 9.15 7.73 26.91
N HIS A 151 9.45 8.01 25.64
CA HIS A 151 10.81 8.12 25.12
C HIS A 151 11.20 9.54 24.71
N GLY A 152 10.34 10.54 24.96
CA GLY A 152 10.62 11.95 24.73
C GLY A 152 10.77 12.30 23.24
N PHE A 153 9.95 11.71 22.35
CA PHE A 153 9.82 12.16 20.99
C PHE A 153 8.81 13.30 20.88
N ASP A 154 9.02 14.21 19.92
CA ASP A 154 8.21 15.41 19.77
C ASP A 154 6.99 15.18 18.86
N ALA A 155 7.15 14.38 17.80
CA ALA A 155 6.11 14.19 16.79
C ALA A 155 6.07 12.76 16.23
N ILE A 156 4.94 12.42 15.60
CA ILE A 156 4.73 11.20 14.82
C ILE A 156 4.48 11.61 13.37
N ALA A 157 5.06 10.89 12.39
CA ALA A 157 4.79 11.07 10.97
C ALA A 157 4.39 9.76 10.30
N TYR A 158 3.65 9.85 9.19
CA TYR A 158 3.25 8.69 8.40
C TYR A 158 3.37 8.94 6.89
N GLY A 159 3.46 7.84 6.12
CA GLY A 159 3.80 7.87 4.70
C GLY A 159 2.61 8.06 3.76
N ILE A 160 1.70 9.01 4.04
CA ILE A 160 0.67 9.42 3.06
C ILE A 160 1.30 10.33 2.01
N ASN A 161 0.86 10.22 0.76
CA ASN A 161 1.35 10.99 -0.37
C ASN A 161 0.21 11.76 -1.08
N ARG A 162 0.55 12.55 -2.10
CA ARG A 162 -0.41 13.38 -2.86
C ARG A 162 -1.53 12.56 -3.51
N ASP A 163 -1.23 11.37 -4.04
CA ASP A 163 -2.19 10.57 -4.78
C ASP A 163 -3.21 9.89 -3.85
N ASP A 164 -2.92 9.86 -2.54
CA ASP A 164 -3.84 9.38 -1.52
C ASP A 164 -4.94 10.40 -1.17
N GLN A 165 -4.83 11.64 -1.66
CA GLN A 165 -5.86 12.66 -1.50
C GLN A 165 -7.06 12.36 -2.39
N GLY A 166 -8.25 12.41 -1.82
CA GLY A 166 -9.49 12.19 -2.57
C GLY A 166 -9.99 10.75 -2.60
N ASP A 167 -9.23 9.80 -2.09
CA ASP A 167 -9.67 8.43 -1.89
C ASP A 167 -10.35 8.25 -0.50
N PHE A 168 -11.30 7.32 -0.40
CA PHE A 168 -11.90 6.97 0.89
C PHE A 168 -10.89 6.17 1.70
N ARG A 169 -10.28 6.84 2.68
CA ARG A 169 -9.29 6.22 3.56
C ARG A 169 -9.58 6.57 5.02
N PRO A 170 -10.42 5.79 5.71
CA PRO A 170 -10.77 6.03 7.11
C PRO A 170 -9.55 6.20 8.02
N GLY A 171 -8.46 5.50 7.72
CA GLY A 171 -7.20 5.65 8.47
C GLY A 171 -6.57 7.05 8.42
N GLN A 172 -6.91 7.91 7.44
CA GLN A 172 -6.47 9.31 7.43
C GLN A 172 -7.21 10.13 8.49
N GLN A 173 -8.46 9.78 8.80
CA GLN A 173 -9.22 10.43 9.88
C GLN A 173 -8.54 10.15 11.23
N ALA A 174 -8.14 8.92 11.51
CA ALA A 174 -7.37 8.59 12.71
C ALA A 174 -6.06 9.40 12.77
N ALA A 175 -5.30 9.47 11.67
CA ALA A 175 -4.06 10.27 11.64
C ALA A 175 -4.29 11.75 11.97
N ARG A 176 -5.39 12.35 11.49
CA ARG A 176 -5.76 13.74 11.84
C ARG A 176 -6.12 13.89 13.32
N GLN A 177 -6.87 12.95 13.90
CA GLN A 177 -7.25 12.99 15.32
C GLN A 177 -6.04 12.90 16.24
N HIS A 178 -5.03 12.13 15.85
CA HIS A 178 -3.76 11.98 16.55
C HIS A 178 -2.70 13.01 16.16
N HIS A 179 -3.06 14.03 15.38
CA HIS A 179 -2.13 15.09 14.94
C HIS A 179 -0.86 14.57 14.28
N VAL A 180 -0.96 13.46 13.53
CA VAL A 180 0.18 12.82 12.87
C VAL A 180 0.61 13.62 11.64
N LEU A 181 1.89 13.96 11.56
CA LEU A 181 2.47 14.71 10.45
C LEU A 181 2.44 13.92 9.13
N ALA A 182 2.29 14.63 8.02
CA ALA A 182 2.21 14.06 6.68
C ALA A 182 3.30 14.63 5.72
N PRO A 183 4.61 14.47 6.00
CA PRO A 183 5.67 15.20 5.32
C PRO A 183 5.74 14.97 3.81
N LEU A 184 5.38 13.76 3.30
CA LEU A 184 5.36 13.48 1.87
C LEU A 184 4.21 14.22 1.17
N LEU A 185 3.06 14.32 1.86
CA LEU A 185 1.90 15.07 1.38
C LEU A 185 2.18 16.57 1.40
N ASP A 186 2.77 17.10 2.47
CA ASP A 186 3.15 18.51 2.60
C ASP A 186 4.17 18.93 1.55
N ALA A 187 5.05 18.00 1.14
CA ALA A 187 5.98 18.18 0.04
C ALA A 187 5.35 17.96 -1.35
N GLU A 188 4.04 17.68 -1.42
CA GLU A 188 3.29 17.41 -2.66
C GLU A 188 3.87 16.26 -3.51
N LEU A 189 4.50 15.28 -2.87
CA LEU A 189 5.09 14.14 -3.55
C LEU A 189 4.00 13.13 -3.96
N SER A 190 4.00 12.77 -5.23
CA SER A 190 3.19 11.69 -5.79
C SER A 190 3.86 10.33 -5.57
N LYS A 191 3.08 9.25 -5.73
CA LYS A 191 3.58 7.87 -5.66
C LYS A 191 4.69 7.61 -6.67
N ALA A 192 4.54 8.13 -7.90
CA ALA A 192 5.54 7.98 -8.95
C ALA A 192 6.85 8.70 -8.59
N GLU A 193 6.76 9.91 -8.05
CA GLU A 193 7.93 10.68 -7.61
C GLU A 193 8.64 10.04 -6.43
N ILE A 194 7.88 9.49 -5.45
CA ILE A 194 8.47 8.75 -4.32
C ILE A 194 9.23 7.53 -4.81
N ARG A 195 8.68 6.77 -5.77
CA ARG A 195 9.37 5.62 -6.38
C ARG A 195 10.64 6.05 -7.11
N GLU A 196 10.59 7.14 -7.86
CA GLU A 196 11.77 7.67 -8.56
C GLU A 196 12.86 8.13 -7.58
N LEU A 197 12.49 8.86 -6.53
CA LEU A 197 13.43 9.27 -5.48
C LEU A 197 14.02 8.05 -4.74
N ALA A 198 13.20 7.03 -4.45
CA ALA A 198 13.66 5.79 -3.84
C ALA A 198 14.63 5.03 -4.78
N ARG A 199 14.36 5.01 -6.09
CA ARG A 199 15.24 4.40 -7.09
C ARG A 199 16.58 5.14 -7.19
N GLN A 200 16.57 6.48 -7.24
CA GLN A 200 17.78 7.32 -7.25
C GLN A 200 18.60 7.14 -5.99
N ALA A 201 17.95 6.92 -4.84
CA ALA A 201 18.60 6.64 -3.57
C ALA A 201 19.12 5.19 -3.44
N GLY A 202 18.88 4.32 -4.43
CA GLY A 202 19.30 2.92 -4.41
C GLY A 202 18.49 2.03 -3.45
N LEU A 203 17.28 2.46 -3.05
CA LEU A 203 16.43 1.71 -2.11
C LEU A 203 15.71 0.58 -2.85
N ARG A 204 15.92 -0.68 -2.44
CA ARG A 204 15.32 -1.86 -3.09
C ARG A 204 13.79 -1.90 -3.09
N VAL A 205 13.14 -1.03 -2.29
CA VAL A 205 11.66 -0.95 -2.21
C VAL A 205 11.02 -0.12 -3.31
N TRP A 206 11.79 0.51 -4.20
CA TRP A 206 11.28 1.45 -5.21
C TRP A 206 10.24 0.85 -6.15
N ASP A 207 10.35 -0.43 -6.50
CA ASP A 207 9.43 -1.17 -7.38
C ASP A 207 8.47 -2.10 -6.61
N LYS A 208 8.57 -2.11 -5.25
CA LYS A 208 7.76 -2.98 -4.42
C LYS A 208 6.26 -2.78 -4.69
N PRO A 209 5.49 -3.84 -4.99
CA PRO A 209 4.04 -3.75 -5.16
C PRO A 209 3.35 -3.26 -3.89
N ALA A 210 2.19 -2.62 -4.03
CA ALA A 210 1.37 -2.23 -2.89
C ALA A 210 0.97 -3.47 -2.07
N SER A 211 1.27 -3.42 -0.76
CA SER A 211 1.01 -4.51 0.17
C SER A 211 -0.06 -4.05 1.16
N ALA A 212 -1.27 -4.58 1.04
CA ALA A 212 -2.32 -4.35 2.01
C ALA A 212 -2.26 -5.40 3.13
N CYS A 213 -2.87 -5.11 4.29
CA CYS A 213 -2.95 -6.03 5.44
C CYS A 213 -3.78 -7.29 5.11
N LEU A 214 -3.57 -8.39 5.84
CA LEU A 214 -4.31 -9.65 5.66
C LEU A 214 -5.82 -9.46 5.82
N SER A 215 -6.26 -8.60 6.75
CA SER A 215 -7.67 -8.30 6.97
C SER A 215 -8.39 -7.78 5.73
N SER A 216 -7.68 -7.13 4.80
CA SER A 216 -8.26 -6.67 3.53
C SER A 216 -8.64 -7.81 2.58
N ARG A 217 -8.30 -9.05 2.90
CA ARG A 217 -8.65 -10.26 2.17
C ARG A 217 -9.97 -10.86 2.65
N ILE A 218 -10.41 -10.49 3.85
CA ILE A 218 -11.66 -10.99 4.44
C ILE A 218 -12.80 -10.11 3.91
N GLU A 219 -13.86 -10.76 3.45
CA GLU A 219 -15.07 -10.10 2.93
C GLU A 219 -15.67 -9.16 3.97
N TYR A 220 -16.03 -7.94 3.56
CA TYR A 220 -16.70 -6.99 4.46
C TYR A 220 -17.95 -7.59 5.12
N GLY A 221 -18.15 -7.29 6.41
CA GLY A 221 -19.20 -7.84 7.22
C GLY A 221 -18.93 -9.25 7.79
N ARG A 222 -17.84 -9.92 7.37
CA ARG A 222 -17.34 -11.12 8.04
C ARG A 222 -16.33 -10.73 9.10
N PRO A 223 -16.44 -11.28 10.32
CA PRO A 223 -15.50 -10.96 11.38
C PRO A 223 -14.04 -11.24 10.99
N VAL A 224 -13.16 -10.33 11.34
CA VAL A 224 -11.72 -10.58 11.31
C VAL A 224 -11.35 -11.37 12.55
N THR A 225 -10.90 -12.61 12.36
CA THR A 225 -10.47 -13.49 13.45
C THR A 225 -9.03 -13.96 13.22
N PRO A 226 -8.31 -14.38 14.28
CA PRO A 226 -6.97 -14.95 14.12
C PRO A 226 -6.94 -16.13 13.15
N GLU A 227 -7.97 -17.00 13.18
CA GLU A 227 -8.07 -18.16 12.30
C GLU A 227 -8.23 -17.75 10.84
N ALA A 228 -9.09 -16.77 10.55
CA ALA A 228 -9.30 -16.26 9.19
C ALA A 228 -8.02 -15.61 8.64
N LEU A 229 -7.31 -14.84 9.48
CA LEU A 229 -6.03 -14.23 9.10
C LEU A 229 -4.97 -15.31 8.81
N SER A 230 -4.87 -16.32 9.68
CA SER A 230 -3.90 -17.42 9.51
C SER A 230 -4.16 -18.21 8.24
N VAL A 231 -5.42 -18.53 7.92
CA VAL A 231 -5.82 -19.25 6.72
C VAL A 231 -5.48 -18.44 5.46
N VAL A 232 -5.72 -17.13 5.47
CA VAL A 232 -5.34 -16.24 4.37
C VAL A 232 -3.83 -16.19 4.19
N GLU A 233 -3.06 -16.04 5.26
CA GLU A 233 -1.61 -16.00 5.22
C GLU A 233 -1.02 -17.29 4.65
N GLN A 234 -1.42 -18.45 5.20
CA GLN A 234 -0.97 -19.75 4.71
C GLN A 234 -1.32 -19.97 3.24
N GLY A 235 -2.49 -19.51 2.81
CA GLY A 235 -2.90 -19.55 1.40
C GLY A 235 -2.01 -18.67 0.52
N GLU A 236 -1.69 -17.44 0.94
CA GLU A 236 -0.79 -16.54 0.21
C GLU A 236 0.64 -17.07 0.18
N ASP A 237 1.13 -17.67 1.26
CA ASP A 237 2.45 -18.30 1.31
C ASP A 237 2.53 -19.53 0.37
N SER A 238 1.47 -20.32 0.31
CA SER A 238 1.39 -21.45 -0.61
C SER A 238 1.44 -21.01 -2.08
N LEU A 239 0.72 -19.94 -2.44
CA LEU A 239 0.77 -19.38 -3.79
C LEU A 239 2.17 -18.83 -4.13
N ARG A 240 2.84 -18.22 -3.14
CA ARG A 240 4.22 -17.73 -3.29
C ARG A 240 5.19 -18.90 -3.50
N ALA A 241 5.02 -19.98 -2.74
CA ALA A 241 5.83 -21.20 -2.90
C ALA A 241 5.64 -21.86 -4.27
N LEU A 242 4.43 -21.76 -4.84
CA LEU A 242 4.17 -22.17 -6.22
C LEU A 242 4.79 -21.21 -7.27
N GLY A 243 5.42 -20.11 -6.85
CA GLY A 243 6.13 -19.16 -7.72
C GLY A 243 5.24 -18.09 -8.36
N PHE A 244 4.02 -17.86 -7.86
CA PHE A 244 3.20 -16.71 -8.24
C PHE A 244 3.75 -15.44 -7.59
N ARG A 245 3.72 -14.31 -8.31
CA ARG A 245 4.31 -13.04 -7.86
C ARG A 245 3.27 -12.05 -7.33
N GLN A 246 2.15 -11.91 -8.03
CA GLN A 246 1.11 -10.97 -7.65
C GLN A 246 -0.24 -11.68 -7.57
N PHE A 247 -0.73 -11.81 -6.35
CA PHE A 247 -1.94 -12.56 -6.04
C PHE A 247 -2.62 -12.04 -4.78
N ARG A 248 -3.85 -12.50 -4.54
CA ARG A 248 -4.58 -12.35 -3.27
C ARG A 248 -5.44 -13.57 -3.03
N VAL A 249 -5.51 -13.96 -1.77
CA VAL A 249 -6.41 -15.00 -1.27
C VAL A 249 -7.59 -14.33 -0.57
N ARG A 250 -8.77 -14.29 -1.22
CA ARG A 250 -9.97 -13.66 -0.68
C ARG A 250 -10.83 -14.68 0.06
N HIS A 251 -11.10 -14.38 1.32
CA HIS A 251 -11.88 -15.24 2.22
C HIS A 251 -13.35 -14.81 2.21
N HIS A 252 -14.24 -15.64 1.62
CA HIS A 252 -15.67 -15.47 1.54
C HIS A 252 -16.40 -16.58 2.32
N GLY A 253 -15.97 -16.86 3.57
CA GLY A 253 -16.49 -17.96 4.38
C GLY A 253 -16.05 -19.32 3.83
N ASP A 254 -17.00 -20.12 3.34
CA ASP A 254 -16.72 -21.44 2.77
C ASP A 254 -15.99 -21.39 1.40
N ILE A 255 -15.91 -20.22 0.80
CA ILE A 255 -15.34 -20.02 -0.53
C ILE A 255 -14.04 -19.25 -0.42
N VAL A 256 -12.98 -19.77 -1.05
CA VAL A 256 -11.81 -18.98 -1.37
C VAL A 256 -11.88 -18.47 -2.81
N ARG A 257 -11.66 -17.17 -3.02
CA ARG A 257 -11.50 -16.58 -4.34
C ARG A 257 -10.05 -16.15 -4.51
N ILE A 258 -9.34 -16.83 -5.40
CA ILE A 258 -7.93 -16.59 -5.70
C ILE A 258 -7.85 -15.56 -6.81
N GLU A 259 -7.18 -14.45 -6.57
CA GLU A 259 -6.86 -13.45 -7.58
C GLU A 259 -5.38 -13.57 -7.94
N ILE A 260 -5.05 -13.71 -9.22
CA ILE A 260 -3.67 -13.83 -9.72
C ILE A 260 -3.46 -12.80 -10.84
N ALA A 261 -2.26 -12.24 -10.95
CA ALA A 261 -1.92 -11.29 -12.02
C ALA A 261 -2.33 -11.83 -13.39
N ARG A 262 -2.82 -10.96 -14.28
CA ARG A 262 -3.34 -11.35 -15.60
C ARG A 262 -2.31 -12.10 -16.44
N GLU A 263 -1.06 -11.71 -16.31
CA GLU A 263 0.07 -12.32 -17.03
C GLU A 263 0.33 -13.78 -16.57
N GLU A 264 -0.05 -14.10 -15.33
CA GLU A 264 0.11 -15.42 -14.72
C GLU A 264 -1.16 -16.29 -14.81
N LEU A 265 -2.30 -15.73 -15.23
CA LEU A 265 -3.58 -16.45 -15.36
C LEU A 265 -3.49 -17.69 -16.29
N PRO A 266 -2.84 -17.66 -17.45
CA PRO A 266 -2.74 -18.85 -18.30
C PRO A 266 -2.13 -20.06 -17.57
N ARG A 267 -1.13 -19.82 -16.71
CA ARG A 267 -0.55 -20.85 -15.86
C ARG A 267 -1.52 -21.29 -14.77
N ALA A 268 -2.19 -20.34 -14.10
CA ALA A 268 -3.13 -20.62 -13.03
C ALA A 268 -4.35 -21.44 -13.49
N LEU A 269 -4.75 -21.30 -14.76
CA LEU A 269 -5.86 -22.04 -15.37
C LEU A 269 -5.50 -23.47 -15.82
N SER A 270 -4.24 -23.88 -15.68
CA SER A 270 -3.84 -25.24 -16.05
C SER A 270 -4.47 -26.29 -15.12
N SER A 271 -4.70 -27.50 -15.66
CA SER A 271 -5.22 -28.63 -14.87
C SER A 271 -4.29 -29.02 -13.70
N GLU A 272 -3.00 -28.76 -13.84
CA GLU A 272 -2.02 -28.95 -12.76
C GLU A 272 -2.29 -27.99 -11.61
N MET A 273 -2.35 -26.69 -11.89
CA MET A 273 -2.60 -25.68 -10.86
C MET A 273 -4.00 -25.81 -10.25
N ALA A 274 -4.99 -26.24 -11.03
CA ALA A 274 -6.34 -26.51 -10.48
C ALA A 274 -6.29 -27.61 -9.39
N ARG A 275 -5.48 -28.66 -9.60
CA ARG A 275 -5.27 -29.71 -8.58
C ARG A 275 -4.51 -29.18 -7.36
N GLU A 276 -3.44 -28.42 -7.58
CA GLU A 276 -2.65 -27.83 -6.51
C GLU A 276 -3.49 -26.87 -5.65
N PHE A 277 -4.18 -25.93 -6.25
CA PHE A 277 -5.06 -25.01 -5.54
C PHE A 277 -6.16 -25.75 -4.77
N THR A 278 -6.79 -26.75 -5.38
CA THR A 278 -7.79 -27.57 -4.70
C THR A 278 -7.18 -28.28 -3.49
N SER A 279 -6.03 -28.89 -3.62
CA SER A 279 -5.34 -29.58 -2.54
C SER A 279 -4.99 -28.65 -1.38
N ILE A 280 -4.38 -27.49 -1.68
CA ILE A 280 -3.96 -26.49 -0.70
C ILE A 280 -5.19 -25.94 0.06
N PHE A 281 -6.16 -25.38 -0.67
CA PHE A 281 -7.25 -24.64 -0.03
C PHE A 281 -8.30 -25.55 0.62
N LYS A 282 -8.46 -26.80 0.17
CA LYS A 282 -9.26 -27.81 0.89
C LYS A 282 -8.63 -28.16 2.24
N LYS A 283 -7.31 -28.30 2.32
CA LYS A 283 -6.59 -28.52 3.59
C LYS A 283 -6.73 -27.34 4.55
N LEU A 284 -6.85 -26.13 4.02
CA LEU A 284 -7.09 -24.91 4.78
C LEU A 284 -8.56 -24.75 5.21
N GLY A 285 -9.44 -25.71 4.87
CA GLY A 285 -10.83 -25.76 5.35
C GLY A 285 -11.87 -25.19 4.39
N PHE A 286 -11.50 -24.65 3.22
CA PHE A 286 -12.49 -24.13 2.28
C PHE A 286 -13.31 -25.24 1.61
N LYS A 287 -14.64 -25.04 1.52
CA LYS A 287 -15.52 -25.96 0.78
C LYS A 287 -15.45 -25.78 -0.73
N PHE A 288 -15.19 -24.56 -1.19
CA PHE A 288 -15.10 -24.21 -2.60
C PHE A 288 -13.82 -23.42 -2.89
N VAL A 289 -13.11 -23.81 -3.95
CA VAL A 289 -11.91 -23.14 -4.42
C VAL A 289 -12.21 -22.52 -5.78
N THR A 290 -12.08 -21.22 -5.89
CA THR A 290 -12.40 -20.46 -7.10
C THR A 290 -11.25 -19.58 -7.55
N LEU A 291 -11.13 -19.36 -8.84
CA LEU A 291 -10.19 -18.43 -9.44
C LEU A 291 -10.96 -17.25 -10.04
N ASP A 292 -10.55 -16.02 -9.73
CA ASP A 292 -11.09 -14.82 -10.34
C ASP A 292 -10.56 -14.69 -11.78
N LEU A 293 -11.44 -14.81 -12.77
CA LEU A 293 -11.07 -14.76 -14.19
C LEU A 293 -10.66 -13.35 -14.65
N GLU A 294 -11.03 -12.30 -13.92
CA GLU A 294 -10.55 -10.94 -14.20
C GLU A 294 -9.13 -10.71 -13.64
N GLY A 295 -8.65 -11.62 -12.82
CA GLY A 295 -7.33 -11.56 -12.19
C GLY A 295 -7.23 -10.54 -11.06
N PHE A 296 -5.99 -10.31 -10.62
CA PHE A 296 -5.71 -9.34 -9.54
C PHE A 296 -6.04 -7.90 -9.98
N ARG A 297 -6.81 -7.22 -9.12
CA ARG A 297 -7.14 -5.79 -9.26
C ARG A 297 -7.04 -5.10 -7.91
N SER A 298 -6.40 -3.94 -7.90
CA SER A 298 -6.37 -3.12 -6.68
C SER A 298 -7.78 -2.68 -6.32
N GLY A 299 -8.17 -2.84 -5.05
CA GLY A 299 -9.48 -2.40 -4.55
C GLY A 299 -10.67 -3.28 -4.96
N SER A 300 -10.46 -4.50 -5.49
CA SER A 300 -11.55 -5.41 -5.90
C SER A 300 -12.60 -5.68 -4.81
N MET A 301 -12.20 -5.65 -3.54
CA MET A 301 -13.11 -5.83 -2.40
C MET A 301 -14.01 -4.60 -2.12
N ASN A 302 -13.61 -3.40 -2.56
CA ASN A 302 -14.41 -2.19 -2.34
C ASN A 302 -15.75 -2.23 -3.08
N SER A 303 -15.86 -3.02 -4.16
CA SER A 303 -17.13 -3.24 -4.86
C SER A 303 -18.20 -3.96 -4.01
N LEU A 304 -17.80 -4.55 -2.89
CA LEU A 304 -18.71 -5.21 -1.94
C LEU A 304 -19.22 -4.25 -0.84
N LEU A 305 -18.69 -3.04 -0.77
CA LEU A 305 -19.20 -2.03 0.16
C LEU A 305 -20.55 -1.51 -0.34
N PRO A 306 -21.56 -1.34 0.56
CA PRO A 306 -22.81 -0.68 0.20
C PRO A 306 -22.56 0.71 -0.39
N ALA A 307 -23.32 1.08 -1.43
CA ALA A 307 -23.19 2.38 -2.08
C ALA A 307 -23.38 3.54 -1.08
N ASP A 308 -24.19 3.36 -0.05
CA ASP A 308 -24.42 4.34 1.01
C ASP A 308 -23.18 4.56 1.88
N ASP A 309 -22.36 3.53 2.13
CA ASP A 309 -21.11 3.66 2.88
C ASP A 309 -20.06 4.39 2.06
N LEU A 310 -20.00 4.14 0.75
CA LEU A 310 -19.14 4.89 -0.17
C LEU A 310 -19.61 6.35 -0.31
N THR A 311 -20.93 6.59 -0.28
CA THR A 311 -21.51 7.94 -0.39
C THR A 311 -21.36 8.73 0.90
N ARG A 312 -21.57 8.12 2.08
CA ARG A 312 -21.29 8.75 3.38
C ARG A 312 -19.83 9.13 3.50
N ALA A 313 -18.95 8.28 3.04
CA ALA A 313 -17.54 8.52 2.94
C ALA A 313 -17.20 9.70 2.02
N ALA A 314 -17.93 9.87 0.92
CA ALA A 314 -17.78 11.01 0.02
C ALA A 314 -18.38 12.30 0.60
N ALA A 315 -19.49 12.25 1.32
CA ALA A 315 -20.17 13.40 1.94
C ALA A 315 -19.35 14.01 3.08
N HIS A 316 -18.67 13.21 3.90
CA HIS A 316 -17.72 13.70 4.91
C HIS A 316 -16.60 14.55 4.30
N ARG A 317 -16.17 14.26 3.08
CA ARG A 317 -15.18 15.03 2.32
C ARG A 317 -15.66 16.44 1.93
N SER A 318 -16.94 16.57 1.58
CA SER A 318 -17.52 17.86 1.17
C SER A 318 -17.69 18.83 2.34
N ALA A 319 -18.01 18.31 3.52
CA ALA A 319 -18.16 19.10 4.74
C ALA A 319 -16.80 19.58 5.30
N GLU A 320 -15.72 18.83 5.10
CA GLU A 320 -14.37 19.20 5.55
C GLU A 320 -13.67 20.21 4.62
N ARG A 321 -14.02 20.24 3.32
CA ARG A 321 -13.52 21.26 2.37
C ARG A 321 -14.16 22.63 2.54
N SER A 322 -15.24 22.74 3.32
CA SER A 322 -16.00 23.96 3.55
C SER A 322 -15.69 24.59 4.91
N ARG A 323 -14.74 24.05 5.65
CA ARG A 323 -14.20 24.61 6.91
C ARG A 323 -12.71 24.88 6.77
#